data_5ef8ba5ba2ef5d8cd611de5dd748650c
#
_entry.id   5ef8ba5ba2ef5d8cd611de5dd748650c
#
_cell.length_a   1.000
_cell.length_b   1.000
_cell.length_c   1.000
_cell.angle_alpha   90.00
_cell.angle_beta   90.00
_cell.angle_gamma   90.00
#
_symmetry.space_group_name_H-M   'P 1'
#
loop_
_entity.id
_entity.type
_entity.pdbx_description
1 polymer ?
#
loop_
_entity_poly.entity_id
_entity_poly.type
_entity_poly.pdbx_seq_one_letter_code
_entity_poly.pdbx_strand_id
1 'polypeptide(L)'
;MSAAALFTAVAVSPASADVTSGVVWFSNGAGKAIFNADPSGNKPGDAIRACDDAADGWGIKTYMDIGSNGSVNRTVSTQGHNSPYCTGWATGNLEEGTSVTWWGCMVKGTEVGHCTTKYTKKA
;
A
#
# COMPACT_ATOMS: atom_id res chain seq x y z
N MET A 1 -17.94 27.61 -19.83
CA MET A 1 -17.76 26.97 -19.44
C MET A 1 -17.33 26.32 -19.06
N SER A 2 -17.04 25.97 -18.97
CA SER A 2 -16.53 25.15 -18.57
C SER A 2 -15.94 24.74 -18.12
N ALA A 3 -15.64 24.63 -18.11
CA ALA A 3 -15.03 24.00 -17.73
C ALA A 3 -14.67 23.68 -16.96
N ALA A 4 -14.65 23.86 -16.83
CA ALA A 4 -14.18 23.41 -16.16
C ALA A 4 -14.34 22.64 -15.54
N ALA A 5 -14.64 22.56 -15.53
CA ALA A 5 -14.82 21.79 -15.05
C ALA A 5 -14.46 20.92 -15.06
N LEU A 6 -14.26 20.88 -15.41
CA LEU A 6 -14.03 20.00 -15.43
C LEU A 6 -13.21 19.60 -14.82
N PHE A 7 -13.08 19.76 -14.72
CA PHE A 7 -12.47 19.21 -14.33
C PHE A 7 -12.01 18.86 -13.54
N THR A 8 -11.98 19.39 -13.66
CA THR A 8 -11.42 18.91 -12.87
C THR A 8 -11.61 17.83 -12.38
N ALA A 9 -12.13 17.55 -12.45
CA ALA A 9 -12.41 16.44 -12.05
C ALA A 9 -11.61 15.35 -12.25
N VAL A 10 -10.96 15.42 -12.82
CA VAL A 10 -10.28 14.61 -13.06
C VAL A 10 -9.21 14.11 -12.38
N ALA A 11 -8.66 14.68 -11.65
CA ALA A 11 -7.48 14.31 -10.96
C ALA A 11 -7.60 13.10 -10.11
N VAL A 12 -8.77 12.75 -9.73
CA VAL A 12 -8.91 11.60 -8.88
C VAL A 12 -8.83 10.28 -9.57
N SER A 13 -8.96 10.26 -10.85
CA SER A 13 -9.02 9.02 -11.58
C SER A 13 -7.82 8.10 -11.39
N PRO A 14 -6.59 8.58 -11.44
CA PRO A 14 -5.45 7.68 -11.27
C PRO A 14 -5.44 7.02 -9.90
N ALA A 15 -5.79 7.76 -8.88
CA ALA A 15 -5.82 7.20 -7.54
C ALA A 15 -6.86 6.10 -7.43
N SER A 16 -8.01 6.27 -8.11
CA SER A 16 -9.04 5.25 -8.08
C SER A 16 -8.57 3.94 -8.67
N ALA A 17 -7.82 4.00 -9.72
CA ALA A 17 -7.30 2.79 -10.36
C ALA A 17 -6.37 2.03 -9.40
N ASP A 18 -5.51 2.74 -8.70
CA ASP A 18 -4.60 2.10 -7.78
C ASP A 18 -5.34 1.44 -6.64
N VAL A 19 -6.36 2.11 -6.12
CA VAL A 19 -7.16 1.55 -5.05
C VAL A 19 -7.83 0.26 -5.49
N THR A 20 -8.34 0.23 -6.72
CA THR A 20 -9.00 -0.96 -7.23
C THR A 20 -8.07 -2.16 -7.28
N SER A 21 -6.83 -1.95 -7.68
CA SER A 21 -5.87 -3.05 -7.80
C SER A 21 -5.29 -3.49 -6.46
N GLY A 22 -5.39 -2.66 -5.42
CA GLY A 22 -4.78 -2.94 -4.14
C GLY A 22 -3.29 -2.66 -4.11
N VAL A 23 -2.71 -2.19 -5.20
CA VAL A 23 -1.27 -1.93 -5.31
C VAL A 23 -1.03 -0.43 -5.33
N VAL A 24 -0.21 0.05 -4.41
CA VAL A 24 0.19 1.45 -4.34
C VAL A 24 1.66 1.52 -4.71
N TRP A 25 1.96 2.21 -5.80
CA TRP A 25 3.32 2.36 -6.29
C TRP A 25 3.98 3.59 -5.70
N PHE A 26 5.26 3.49 -5.38
CA PHE A 26 6.06 4.66 -5.04
C PHE A 26 6.36 5.42 -6.32
N SER A 27 6.12 6.73 -6.31
CA SER A 27 6.28 7.55 -7.52
C SER A 27 7.72 7.61 -8.00
N ASN A 28 8.68 7.37 -7.10
CA ASN A 28 10.11 7.39 -7.46
C ASN A 28 10.64 6.01 -7.89
N GLY A 29 9.77 5.02 -8.04
CA GLY A 29 10.17 3.70 -8.47
C GLY A 29 10.76 2.82 -7.39
N ALA A 30 10.69 3.25 -6.13
CA ALA A 30 11.32 2.51 -5.03
C ALA A 30 10.64 1.17 -4.76
N GLY A 31 9.36 1.06 -4.98
CA GLY A 31 8.66 -0.20 -4.71
C GLY A 31 7.15 -0.07 -4.66
N LYS A 32 6.53 -1.01 -3.94
CA LYS A 32 5.07 -1.14 -3.87
C LYS A 32 4.62 -1.49 -2.47
N ALA A 33 3.46 -0.96 -2.09
CA ALA A 33 2.73 -1.35 -0.88
C ALA A 33 1.42 -1.98 -1.33
N ILE A 34 1.17 -3.23 -0.94
CA ILE A 34 0.08 -4.02 -1.49
C ILE A 34 -0.86 -4.49 -0.40
N PHE A 35 -2.17 -4.32 -0.64
CA PHE A 35 -3.22 -4.93 0.16
C PHE A 35 -4.04 -5.84 -0.73
N ASN A 36 -4.19 -7.09 -0.31
CA ASN A 36 -5.03 -8.06 -1.01
C ASN A 36 -6.22 -8.42 -0.13
N ALA A 37 -7.42 -8.04 -0.57
CA ALA A 37 -8.61 -8.19 0.24
C ALA A 37 -9.11 -9.64 0.24
N ASP A 38 -9.20 -10.25 -0.92
CA ASP A 38 -9.78 -11.59 -1.05
C ASP A 38 -8.76 -12.60 -1.53
N PRO A 39 -8.81 -13.85 -1.04
CA PRO A 39 -7.88 -14.87 -1.50
C PRO A 39 -7.95 -15.06 -3.00
N SER A 40 -6.79 -15.25 -3.63
CA SER A 40 -6.72 -15.46 -5.07
C SER A 40 -5.44 -16.22 -5.40
N GLY A 41 -5.56 -17.46 -5.86
CA GLY A 41 -4.39 -18.28 -6.12
C GLY A 41 -3.57 -18.48 -4.87
N ASN A 42 -2.30 -18.11 -4.90
CA ASN A 42 -1.41 -18.23 -3.76
C ASN A 42 -1.45 -17.02 -2.82
N LYS A 43 -2.32 -16.05 -3.11
CA LYS A 43 -2.41 -14.83 -2.31
C LYS A 43 -3.47 -15.01 -1.24
N PRO A 44 -3.11 -14.88 0.04
CA PRO A 44 -4.12 -14.91 1.09
C PRO A 44 -4.94 -13.63 1.07
N GLY A 45 -6.15 -13.69 1.62
CA GLY A 45 -6.98 -12.51 1.79
C GLY A 45 -6.60 -11.75 3.03
N ASP A 46 -7.13 -10.52 3.14
CA ASP A 46 -6.91 -9.65 4.30
C ASP A 46 -5.43 -9.48 4.62
N ALA A 47 -4.61 -9.35 3.59
CA ALA A 47 -3.16 -9.44 3.75
C ALA A 47 -2.44 -8.27 3.11
N ILE A 48 -1.29 -7.91 3.68
CA ILE A 48 -0.41 -6.90 3.11
C ILE A 48 0.96 -7.48 2.83
N ARG A 49 1.65 -6.88 1.87
CA ARG A 49 3.04 -7.19 1.60
C ARG A 49 3.75 -5.92 1.13
N ALA A 50 5.07 -5.91 1.24
CA ALA A 50 5.91 -4.83 0.76
C ALA A 50 6.87 -5.37 -0.27
N CYS A 51 7.12 -4.62 -1.34
CA CYS A 51 8.08 -4.98 -2.36
C CYS A 51 9.07 -3.84 -2.56
N ASP A 52 10.36 -4.18 -2.56
CA ASP A 52 11.45 -3.26 -2.78
C ASP A 52 11.97 -3.49 -4.19
N ASP A 53 11.86 -2.48 -5.04
CA ASP A 53 12.24 -2.59 -6.45
C ASP A 53 13.52 -1.82 -6.79
N ALA A 54 14.15 -1.16 -5.84
CA ALA A 54 15.32 -0.33 -6.10
C ALA A 54 16.46 -0.59 -5.11
N ALA A 55 17.66 -0.79 -5.66
CA ALA A 55 18.85 -0.99 -4.85
C ALA A 55 19.39 0.36 -4.40
N ASP A 56 18.72 0.99 -3.45
CA ASP A 56 19.02 2.37 -3.03
C ASP A 56 19.36 2.48 -1.54
N GLY A 57 19.53 1.36 -0.87
CA GLY A 57 19.85 1.36 0.56
C GLY A 57 18.64 1.58 1.46
N TRP A 58 17.45 1.77 0.88
CA TRP A 58 16.21 1.93 1.63
C TRP A 58 15.32 0.72 1.45
N GLY A 59 14.60 0.34 2.50
CA GLY A 59 13.57 -0.68 2.40
C GLY A 59 12.20 -0.05 2.20
N ILE A 60 11.21 -0.91 2.01
CA ILE A 60 9.82 -0.52 1.89
C ILE A 60 9.06 -1.12 3.06
N LYS A 61 8.27 -0.30 3.74
CA LYS A 61 7.40 -0.76 4.81
C LYS A 61 5.97 -0.46 4.44
N THR A 62 5.12 -1.48 4.53
CA THR A 62 3.69 -1.33 4.29
C THR A 62 2.98 -1.32 5.63
N TYR A 63 2.05 -0.39 5.77
CA TYR A 63 1.26 -0.18 6.98
C TYR A 63 -0.20 -0.43 6.69
N MET A 64 -0.92 -0.94 7.67
CA MET A 64 -2.34 -1.24 7.53
C MET A 64 -3.08 -0.76 8.77
N ASP A 65 -4.12 0.01 8.54
CA ASP A 65 -5.03 0.52 9.54
C ASP A 65 -6.36 -0.21 9.35
N ILE A 66 -6.63 -1.15 10.23
CA ILE A 66 -7.85 -1.95 10.18
C ILE A 66 -8.97 -1.15 10.84
N GLY A 67 -10.03 -0.87 10.10
CA GLY A 67 -11.13 -0.05 10.58
C GLY A 67 -11.02 1.40 10.15
N SER A 68 -9.89 1.79 9.51
CA SER A 68 -9.66 3.16 9.03
C SER A 68 -9.89 4.19 10.13
N ASN A 69 -9.33 3.92 11.31
CA ASN A 69 -9.57 4.73 12.51
C ASN A 69 -8.34 5.52 12.97
N GLY A 70 -7.28 5.54 12.17
CA GLY A 70 -6.07 6.29 12.48
C GLY A 70 -5.00 5.52 13.23
N SER A 71 -5.21 4.24 13.48
CA SER A 71 -4.23 3.39 14.19
C SER A 71 -3.58 2.42 13.24
N VAL A 72 -2.28 2.17 13.42
CA VAL A 72 -1.57 1.15 12.65
C VAL A 72 -1.73 -0.18 13.38
N ASN A 73 -2.30 -1.16 12.69
CA ASN A 73 -2.58 -2.47 13.28
C ASN A 73 -1.68 -3.57 12.76
N ARG A 74 -1.11 -3.39 11.57
CA ARG A 74 -0.27 -4.41 10.95
C ARG A 74 0.76 -3.74 10.06
N THR A 75 1.99 -4.25 10.09
CA THR A 75 3.06 -3.75 9.22
C THR A 75 3.90 -4.91 8.70
N VAL A 76 4.60 -4.65 7.59
CA VAL A 76 5.56 -5.59 7.04
C VAL A 76 6.65 -4.77 6.34
N SER A 77 7.90 -5.22 6.42
CA SER A 77 9.03 -4.44 5.93
C SER A 77 10.04 -5.31 5.18
N THR A 78 10.60 -4.77 4.10
CA THR A 78 11.67 -5.43 3.36
C THR A 78 13.04 -5.14 3.98
N GLN A 79 13.10 -4.35 5.04
CA GLN A 79 14.36 -3.94 5.64
C GLN A 79 15.22 -5.15 6.00
N GLY A 80 16.49 -5.10 5.62
CA GLY A 80 17.41 -6.21 5.85
C GLY A 80 17.56 -7.14 4.65
N HIS A 81 16.82 -6.92 3.59
CA HIS A 81 16.90 -7.73 2.36
C HIS A 81 17.36 -6.88 1.19
N ASN A 82 18.06 -7.50 0.26
CA ASN A 82 18.52 -6.82 -0.94
C ASN A 82 17.41 -6.78 -1.99
N SER A 83 17.32 -5.66 -2.69
CA SER A 83 16.40 -5.49 -3.82
C SER A 83 16.87 -6.33 -5.01
N PRO A 84 15.97 -6.88 -5.83
CA PRO A 84 14.51 -6.82 -5.67
C PRO A 84 14.02 -7.86 -4.68
N TYR A 85 13.07 -7.48 -3.87
CA TYR A 85 12.55 -8.39 -2.84
C TYR A 85 11.13 -8.02 -2.44
N CYS A 86 10.28 -9.01 -2.33
CA CYS A 86 8.95 -8.84 -1.74
C CYS A 86 8.87 -9.68 -0.48
N THR A 87 8.26 -9.12 0.56
CA THR A 87 8.04 -9.85 1.81
C THR A 87 7.04 -10.98 1.60
N GLY A 88 6.94 -11.87 2.56
CA GLY A 88 5.78 -12.74 2.66
C GLY A 88 4.54 -11.88 2.94
N TRP A 89 3.39 -12.51 2.92
CA TRP A 89 2.14 -11.84 3.23
C TRP A 89 1.92 -11.81 4.74
N ALA A 90 1.64 -10.62 5.27
CA ALA A 90 1.21 -10.49 6.67
C ALA A 90 -0.32 -10.53 6.65
N THR A 91 -0.90 -11.58 7.20
CA THR A 91 -2.32 -11.87 7.06
C THR A 91 -2.99 -12.05 8.42
N GLY A 92 -4.29 -11.98 8.43
CA GLY A 92 -5.14 -12.19 9.59
C GLY A 92 -6.57 -11.97 9.15
N ASN A 93 -7.47 -12.80 9.62
CA ASN A 93 -8.86 -12.81 9.16
C ASN A 93 -9.60 -11.55 9.63
N LEU A 94 -10.21 -10.86 8.69
CA LEU A 94 -11.03 -9.67 8.99
C LEU A 94 -12.48 -9.94 8.63
N GLU A 95 -13.37 -9.28 9.35
CA GLU A 95 -14.78 -9.33 9.02
C GLU A 95 -15.02 -8.72 7.64
N GLU A 96 -15.87 -9.38 6.84
CA GLU A 96 -16.26 -8.84 5.54
C GLU A 96 -16.81 -7.43 5.70
N GLY A 97 -16.42 -6.55 4.78
CA GLY A 97 -16.88 -5.17 4.82
C GLY A 97 -16.09 -4.25 5.73
N THR A 98 -15.11 -4.77 6.47
CA THR A 98 -14.25 -3.94 7.29
C THR A 98 -13.49 -2.97 6.41
N SER A 99 -13.47 -1.71 6.78
CA SER A 99 -12.71 -0.69 6.05
C SER A 99 -11.23 -0.83 6.40
N VAL A 100 -10.37 -0.82 5.39
CA VAL A 100 -8.92 -0.94 5.58
C VAL A 100 -8.24 0.21 4.86
N THR A 101 -7.35 0.90 5.55
CA THR A 101 -6.49 1.91 4.94
C THR A 101 -5.08 1.37 4.94
N TRP A 102 -4.38 1.48 3.81
CA TRP A 102 -2.99 1.05 3.75
C TRP A 102 -2.15 2.04 2.96
N TRP A 103 -0.86 2.00 3.23
CA TRP A 103 0.10 2.88 2.56
C TRP A 103 1.49 2.29 2.74
N GLY A 104 2.48 2.90 2.07
CA GLY A 104 3.87 2.50 2.21
C GLY A 104 4.76 3.68 2.48
N CYS A 105 5.88 3.42 3.15
CA CYS A 105 6.93 4.40 3.35
C CYS A 105 8.27 3.75 3.07
N MET A 106 9.26 4.56 2.70
CA MET A 106 10.64 4.10 2.61
C MET A 106 11.24 4.15 4.01
N VAL A 107 12.03 3.13 4.35
CA VAL A 107 12.63 3.03 5.67
C VAL A 107 14.12 2.71 5.57
N LYS A 108 14.90 3.30 6.49
CA LYS A 108 16.34 3.05 6.57
C LYS A 108 16.76 3.21 8.02
N GLY A 109 17.06 2.09 8.70
CA GLY A 109 17.28 2.11 10.13
C GLY A 109 16.01 2.59 10.83
N THR A 110 16.11 3.68 11.58
CA THR A 110 14.96 4.29 12.25
C THR A 110 14.34 5.43 11.44
N GLU A 111 14.89 5.72 10.27
CA GLU A 111 14.38 6.79 9.41
C GLU A 111 13.18 6.30 8.60
N VAL A 112 12.17 7.15 8.49
CA VAL A 112 10.96 6.87 7.72
C VAL A 112 10.67 8.10 6.87
N GLY A 113 10.43 7.90 5.58
CA GLY A 113 10.13 9.01 4.70
C GLY A 113 9.54 8.56 3.39
N HIS A 114 9.29 9.54 2.51
CA HIS A 114 8.76 9.28 1.17
C HIS A 114 7.54 8.36 1.20
N CYS A 115 6.58 8.68 2.08
CA CYS A 115 5.39 7.86 2.21
C CYS A 115 4.44 8.08 1.03
N THR A 116 3.77 7.02 0.62
CA THR A 116 2.76 7.11 -0.42
C THR A 116 1.48 7.75 0.13
N THR A 117 0.56 8.07 -0.78
CA THR A 117 -0.79 8.42 -0.40
C THR A 117 -1.43 7.21 0.30
N LYS A 118 -2.33 7.45 1.21
CA LYS A 118 -3.09 6.40 1.88
C LYS A 118 -4.34 6.10 1.07
N TYR A 119 -4.64 4.81 0.93
CA TYR A 119 -5.82 4.36 0.20
C TYR A 119 -6.70 3.50 1.09
N THR A 120 -7.99 3.49 0.81
CA THR A 120 -8.97 2.74 1.61
C THR A 120 -9.75 1.79 0.72
N LYS A 121 -9.98 0.59 1.22
CA LYS A 121 -10.72 -0.45 0.52
C LYS A 121 -11.41 -1.34 1.56
N LYS A 122 -12.47 -2.01 1.14
CA LYS A 122 -13.14 -2.97 2.04
C LYS A 122 -12.44 -4.32 2.01
N ALA A 123 -12.36 -4.92 3.16
CA ALA A 123 -11.83 -6.27 3.31
C ALA A 123 -12.80 -7.29 2.73
#